data_0058f41f53b1101ae9bcf986615663d0
#
_entry.id   0058f41f53b1101ae9bcf986615663d0
#
_cell.length_a   1.000
_cell.length_b   1.000
_cell.length_c   1.000
_cell.angle_alpha   90.00
_cell.angle_beta   90.00
_cell.angle_gamma   90.00
#
_symmetry.space_group_name_H-M   'P 1'
#
loop_
_entity.id
_entity.type
_entity.pdbx_description
1 polymer ?
#
loop_
_entity_poly.entity_id
_entity_poly.type
_entity_poly.pdbx_seq_one_letter_code
_entity_poly.pdbx_strand_id
1 'polypeptide(L)'
;MPHGAAPGKQAHPLVADRLPLVAAGSVLGDGAVARGPAGHPEGPVFRLPSGMHLPTAVNRFATRALIAPLLAPTLPVLVRRRGLDLVGASVPLPRGTRRARGELGGVPTEVVAPSVPFGPHRVLYLHGGGYLVGSAASHRPLLAGLAHATGTPVHAPEYRLAPEHPFPAGLEDALAAWHALRAAGHPAERIAVAGDSAGGGLTMALLLRLRADGEDLPGSVGLVSPWLDLGCTADAMTRNAASDAMLDPSWLPSAAADYAPGGVVAPELRPLDADLSGLPPLHVVAGSDEILVDDADTLVERARAAGGTVEYQRVEGMWHAFPTLARLLAEADDVLGHLGAALRADCLR
;
A
#
# COMPACT_ATOMS: atom_id res chain seq x y z
N MET A 1 13.71 25.11 47.76
CA MET A 1 12.60 24.17 47.56
C MET A 1 12.59 23.78 46.08
N PRO A 2 13.05 22.57 45.68
CA PRO A 2 13.03 22.17 44.28
C PRO A 2 11.70 21.53 43.96
N HIS A 3 11.08 21.97 42.86
CA HIS A 3 9.86 21.38 42.26
C HIS A 3 10.18 20.02 41.66
N GLY A 4 9.43 19.00 42.10
CA GLY A 4 9.53 17.64 41.61
C GLY A 4 9.07 17.51 40.17
N ALA A 5 9.90 16.86 39.37
CA ALA A 5 9.55 16.40 38.01
C ALA A 5 8.64 15.18 38.13
N ALA A 6 7.52 15.18 37.41
CA ALA A 6 6.65 14.03 37.25
C ALA A 6 7.34 12.94 36.40
N PRO A 7 7.15 11.64 36.72
CA PRO A 7 7.76 10.57 35.94
C PRO A 7 7.14 10.46 34.55
N GLY A 8 7.96 10.55 33.52
CA GLY A 8 7.60 10.31 32.14
C GLY A 8 7.08 8.88 31.95
N LYS A 9 5.93 8.76 31.31
CA LYS A 9 5.39 7.46 30.85
C LYS A 9 6.37 6.89 29.81
N GLN A 10 7.06 5.83 30.17
CA GLN A 10 7.83 5.04 29.21
C GLN A 10 6.86 4.37 28.24
N ALA A 11 6.93 4.74 26.96
CA ALA A 11 6.24 4.03 25.89
C ALA A 11 6.90 2.65 25.73
N HIS A 12 6.12 1.59 25.81
CA HIS A 12 6.59 0.24 25.54
C HIS A 12 6.69 0.06 24.01
N PRO A 13 7.87 -0.36 23.49
CA PRO A 13 7.97 -0.72 22.08
C PRO A 13 7.09 -1.93 21.77
N LEU A 14 6.46 -1.94 20.61
CA LEU A 14 5.69 -3.07 20.09
C LEU A 14 6.56 -4.32 20.02
N VAL A 15 6.46 -5.17 21.02
CA VAL A 15 6.88 -6.56 20.90
C VAL A 15 5.76 -7.30 20.17
N ALA A 16 5.67 -7.09 18.84
CA ALA A 16 4.71 -7.79 17.98
C ALA A 16 4.96 -9.30 17.89
N ASP A 17 6.03 -9.80 18.52
CA ASP A 17 6.42 -11.21 18.49
C ASP A 17 5.80 -12.08 19.57
N ARG A 18 4.95 -11.54 20.45
CA ARG A 18 4.25 -12.35 21.47
C ARG A 18 2.77 -12.51 21.18
N LEU A 19 2.41 -12.98 20.00
CA LEU A 19 1.21 -13.78 19.83
C LEU A 19 1.60 -15.23 20.16
N PRO A 20 0.93 -15.92 21.09
CA PRO A 20 1.31 -17.28 21.47
C PRO A 20 1.26 -18.19 20.24
N LEU A 21 2.38 -18.85 19.97
CA LEU A 21 2.50 -19.94 19.01
C LEU A 21 1.62 -21.10 19.54
N VAL A 22 0.43 -21.25 18.98
CA VAL A 22 -0.34 -22.48 19.14
C VAL A 22 0.27 -23.48 18.17
N ALA A 23 0.80 -24.58 18.73
CA ALA A 23 1.39 -25.67 17.98
C ALA A 23 0.45 -26.16 16.88
N ALA A 24 0.95 -26.23 15.65
CA ALA A 24 0.23 -26.72 14.49
C ALA A 24 0.00 -28.24 14.62
N GLY A 25 -1.25 -28.63 14.91
CA GLY A 25 -1.73 -29.98 14.69
C GLY A 25 -1.92 -30.20 13.19
N SER A 26 -1.29 -31.25 12.68
CA SER A 26 -1.34 -31.70 11.29
C SER A 26 -2.75 -32.11 10.88
N VAL A 27 -3.33 -31.44 9.89
CA VAL A 27 -4.42 -31.99 9.07
C VAL A 27 -4.01 -31.81 7.60
N LEU A 28 -3.47 -32.88 7.03
CA LEU A 28 -3.29 -33.03 5.59
C LEU A 28 -4.63 -33.52 5.03
N GLY A 29 -5.31 -32.67 4.27
CA GLY A 29 -6.43 -33.05 3.43
C GLY A 29 -5.97 -33.09 1.98
N ASP A 30 -6.10 -34.25 1.34
CA ASP A 30 -5.77 -34.50 -0.07
C ASP A 30 -6.63 -33.64 -0.99
N GLY A 31 -6.01 -32.65 -1.66
CA GLY A 31 -6.62 -31.83 -2.71
C GLY A 31 -5.86 -32.03 -4.03
N ALA A 32 -6.53 -32.61 -5.03
CA ALA A 32 -5.98 -32.90 -6.34
C ALA A 32 -5.40 -31.67 -7.05
N VAL A 33 -4.17 -31.78 -7.54
CA VAL A 33 -3.44 -30.79 -8.32
C VAL A 33 -3.90 -30.87 -9.78
N ALA A 34 -4.55 -29.85 -10.29
CA ALA A 34 -4.79 -29.68 -11.72
C ALA A 34 -3.54 -29.11 -12.40
N ARG A 35 -3.05 -29.79 -13.44
CA ARG A 35 -1.92 -29.34 -14.26
C ARG A 35 -2.42 -28.50 -15.43
N GLY A 36 -2.01 -27.22 -15.48
CA GLY A 36 -2.17 -26.36 -16.65
C GLY A 36 -0.99 -26.48 -17.64
N PRO A 37 -1.10 -26.00 -18.87
CA PRO A 37 -0.05 -26.14 -19.89
C PRO A 37 1.08 -25.12 -19.71
N ALA A 38 2.31 -25.66 -19.74
CA ALA A 38 3.61 -25.00 -19.81
C ALA A 38 4.21 -24.35 -18.55
N GLY A 39 4.90 -25.13 -17.74
CA GLY A 39 6.35 -24.92 -17.46
C GLY A 39 6.74 -24.03 -16.28
N HIS A 40 5.85 -23.46 -15.47
CA HIS A 40 6.23 -22.85 -14.19
C HIS A 40 5.55 -23.58 -13.03
N PRO A 41 6.26 -23.83 -11.91
CA PRO A 41 5.63 -24.43 -10.74
C PRO A 41 4.66 -23.39 -10.15
N GLU A 42 3.37 -23.58 -10.38
CA GLU A 42 2.35 -22.83 -9.65
C GLU A 42 2.44 -23.22 -8.17
N GLY A 43 2.99 -22.32 -7.37
CA GLY A 43 2.83 -22.40 -5.92
C GLY A 43 1.34 -22.32 -5.56
N PRO A 44 0.92 -22.76 -4.37
CA PRO A 44 -0.48 -22.74 -3.98
C PRO A 44 -1.05 -21.34 -4.11
N VAL A 45 -1.96 -21.13 -5.07
CA VAL A 45 -2.71 -19.88 -5.22
C VAL A 45 -3.63 -19.79 -4.01
N PHE A 46 -3.29 -18.95 -3.04
CA PHE A 46 -4.16 -18.63 -1.93
C PHE A 46 -5.34 -17.82 -2.47
N ARG A 47 -6.46 -18.49 -2.70
CA ARG A 47 -7.72 -17.80 -2.94
C ARG A 47 -8.18 -17.15 -1.64
N LEU A 48 -8.32 -15.83 -1.65
CA LEU A 48 -8.97 -15.12 -0.56
C LEU A 48 -10.37 -15.72 -0.34
N PRO A 49 -10.82 -15.89 0.91
CA PRO A 49 -12.19 -16.34 1.17
C PRO A 49 -13.17 -15.43 0.45
N SER A 50 -14.06 -16.00 -0.36
CA SER A 50 -15.01 -15.26 -1.20
C SER A 50 -15.67 -14.13 -0.42
N GLY A 51 -15.45 -12.89 -0.90
CA GLY A 51 -16.13 -11.70 -0.40
C GLY A 51 -17.60 -11.71 -0.78
N MET A 52 -18.30 -10.67 -0.37
CA MET A 52 -19.62 -10.35 -0.84
C MET A 52 -19.46 -9.50 -2.13
N HIS A 53 -19.01 -10.17 -3.21
CA HIS A 53 -18.72 -9.46 -4.46
C HIS A 53 -19.99 -8.87 -5.05
N LEU A 54 -19.96 -7.58 -5.32
CA LEU A 54 -20.98 -6.86 -6.07
C LEU A 54 -20.54 -6.72 -7.52
N PRO A 55 -21.48 -6.62 -8.48
CA PRO A 55 -21.12 -6.35 -9.86
C PRO A 55 -20.22 -5.10 -10.00
N THR A 56 -19.27 -5.14 -10.93
CA THR A 56 -18.31 -4.05 -11.17
C THR A 56 -19.00 -2.71 -11.41
N ALA A 57 -20.12 -2.71 -12.15
CA ALA A 57 -20.91 -1.49 -12.38
C ALA A 57 -21.49 -0.89 -11.10
N VAL A 58 -21.89 -1.75 -10.13
CA VAL A 58 -22.41 -1.29 -8.82
C VAL A 58 -21.27 -0.69 -8.00
N ASN A 59 -20.10 -1.35 -7.96
CA ASN A 59 -18.92 -0.82 -7.27
C ASN A 59 -18.46 0.49 -7.90
N ARG A 60 -18.43 0.61 -9.23
CA ARG A 60 -18.08 1.84 -9.94
C ARG A 60 -19.03 2.97 -9.57
N PHE A 61 -20.34 2.72 -9.57
CA PHE A 61 -21.33 3.71 -9.15
C PHE A 61 -21.15 4.11 -7.69
N ALA A 62 -20.98 3.14 -6.78
CA ALA A 62 -20.76 3.40 -5.35
C ALA A 62 -19.48 4.20 -5.11
N THR A 63 -18.40 3.91 -5.83
CA THR A 63 -17.15 4.68 -5.77
C THR A 63 -17.39 6.14 -6.14
N ARG A 64 -18.06 6.40 -7.28
CA ARG A 64 -18.39 7.77 -7.72
C ARG A 64 -19.30 8.50 -6.75
N ALA A 65 -20.28 7.81 -6.16
CA ALA A 65 -21.30 8.43 -5.32
C ALA A 65 -20.86 8.63 -3.86
N LEU A 66 -20.02 7.74 -3.32
CA LEU A 66 -19.71 7.69 -1.88
C LEU A 66 -18.24 7.97 -1.57
N ILE A 67 -17.31 7.55 -2.42
CA ILE A 67 -15.85 7.68 -2.15
C ILE A 67 -15.30 8.94 -2.81
N ALA A 68 -15.54 9.14 -4.11
CA ALA A 68 -15.01 10.28 -4.85
C ALA A 68 -15.32 11.65 -4.20
N PRO A 69 -16.54 11.91 -3.68
CA PRO A 69 -16.83 13.18 -3.00
C PRO A 69 -15.98 13.41 -1.73
N LEU A 70 -15.54 12.33 -1.07
CA LEU A 70 -14.65 12.41 0.09
C LEU A 70 -13.20 12.72 -0.29
N LEU A 71 -12.83 12.60 -1.56
CA LEU A 71 -11.52 13.00 -2.08
C LEU A 71 -11.52 14.44 -2.61
N ALA A 72 -12.69 15.00 -2.90
CA ALA A 72 -12.83 16.34 -3.44
C ALA A 72 -12.36 17.43 -2.45
N PRO A 73 -11.58 18.42 -2.89
CA PRO A 73 -11.08 19.50 -2.02
C PRO A 73 -12.17 20.46 -1.51
N THR A 74 -13.40 20.28 -1.99
CA THR A 74 -14.57 21.10 -1.58
C THR A 74 -15.01 20.85 -0.12
N LEU A 75 -14.64 19.70 0.44
CA LEU A 75 -14.95 19.37 1.83
C LEU A 75 -13.75 19.68 2.75
N PRO A 76 -13.98 20.10 4.01
CA PRO A 76 -12.92 20.24 4.99
C PRO A 76 -12.15 18.93 5.16
N VAL A 77 -10.83 19.00 5.25
CA VAL A 77 -9.92 17.83 5.28
C VAL A 77 -10.29 16.82 6.38
N LEU A 78 -10.69 17.30 7.57
CA LEU A 78 -11.14 16.44 8.68
C LEU A 78 -12.40 15.64 8.36
N VAL A 79 -13.34 16.22 7.60
CA VAL A 79 -14.56 15.54 7.14
C VAL A 79 -14.18 14.44 6.16
N ARG A 80 -13.30 14.74 5.22
CA ARG A 80 -12.77 13.80 4.23
C ARG A 80 -12.08 12.61 4.90
N ARG A 81 -11.15 12.86 5.84
CA ARG A 81 -10.44 11.84 6.61
C ARG A 81 -11.41 10.92 7.35
N ARG A 82 -12.33 11.48 8.15
CA ARG A 82 -13.31 10.70 8.92
C ARG A 82 -14.30 9.94 8.03
N GLY A 83 -14.71 10.53 6.92
CA GLY A 83 -15.60 9.89 5.96
C GLY A 83 -14.96 8.64 5.35
N LEU A 84 -13.70 8.74 4.89
CA LEU A 84 -12.96 7.61 4.34
C LEU A 84 -12.72 6.52 5.40
N ASP A 85 -12.37 6.90 6.63
CA ASP A 85 -12.21 5.95 7.73
C ASP A 85 -13.50 5.17 8.00
N LEU A 86 -14.65 5.86 7.99
CA LEU A 86 -15.94 5.21 8.19
C LEU A 86 -16.27 4.24 7.05
N VAL A 87 -16.02 4.64 5.80
CA VAL A 87 -16.22 3.76 4.63
C VAL A 87 -15.36 2.51 4.75
N GLY A 88 -14.04 2.63 4.96
CA GLY A 88 -13.16 1.47 5.10
C GLY A 88 -13.49 0.59 6.31
N ALA A 89 -13.87 1.21 7.43
CA ALA A 89 -14.25 0.47 8.63
C ALA A 89 -15.60 -0.26 8.51
N SER A 90 -16.47 0.13 7.57
CA SER A 90 -17.77 -0.50 7.36
C SER A 90 -17.71 -1.81 6.58
N VAL A 91 -16.63 -2.08 5.87
CA VAL A 91 -16.47 -3.30 5.08
C VAL A 91 -16.06 -4.47 6.00
N PRO A 92 -16.80 -5.58 6.01
CA PRO A 92 -16.44 -6.74 6.82
C PRO A 92 -15.11 -7.35 6.38
N LEU A 93 -14.21 -7.57 7.32
CA LEU A 93 -12.91 -8.19 7.04
C LEU A 93 -13.03 -9.71 6.88
N PRO A 94 -12.06 -10.37 6.20
CA PRO A 94 -11.99 -11.81 6.13
C PRO A 94 -11.99 -12.45 7.53
N ARG A 95 -12.66 -13.61 7.66
CA ARG A 95 -12.61 -14.37 8.91
C ARG A 95 -11.17 -14.73 9.26
N GLY A 96 -10.83 -14.70 10.54
CA GLY A 96 -9.45 -14.96 10.97
C GLY A 96 -8.50 -13.77 10.77
N THR A 97 -9.00 -12.56 10.52
CA THR A 97 -8.20 -11.35 10.55
C THR A 97 -8.04 -10.86 11.98
N ARG A 98 -6.82 -10.60 12.40
CA ARG A 98 -6.48 -9.94 13.67
C ARG A 98 -5.96 -8.54 13.39
N ARG A 99 -6.25 -7.62 14.30
CA ARG A 99 -5.75 -6.24 14.25
C ARG A 99 -5.16 -5.88 15.61
N ALA A 100 -4.06 -5.16 15.57
CA ALA A 100 -3.44 -4.56 16.74
C ALA A 100 -3.06 -3.11 16.43
N ARG A 101 -2.97 -2.29 17.45
CA ARG A 101 -2.43 -0.94 17.35
C ARG A 101 -1.16 -0.86 18.14
N GLY A 102 -0.20 -0.11 17.64
CA GLY A 102 1.05 0.12 18.29
C GLY A 102 1.82 1.24 17.61
N GLU A 103 3.14 1.13 17.56
CA GLU A 103 4.03 2.17 17.11
C GLU A 103 5.27 1.56 16.42
N LEU A 104 5.70 2.13 15.32
CA LEU A 104 6.96 1.83 14.66
C LEU A 104 7.79 3.11 14.57
N GLY A 105 8.92 3.16 15.29
CA GLY A 105 9.81 4.32 15.26
C GLY A 105 9.16 5.63 15.71
N GLY A 106 8.22 5.59 16.65
CA GLY A 106 7.46 6.76 17.11
C GLY A 106 6.20 7.04 16.25
N VAL A 107 5.97 6.29 15.18
CA VAL A 107 4.81 6.48 14.30
C VAL A 107 3.68 5.53 14.70
N PRO A 108 2.50 6.04 15.07
CA PRO A 108 1.34 5.18 15.34
C PRO A 108 1.08 4.24 14.17
N THR A 109 0.86 2.95 14.44
CA THR A 109 0.79 1.93 13.40
C THR A 109 -0.34 0.96 13.69
N GLU A 110 -1.20 0.70 12.71
CA GLU A 110 -2.13 -0.44 12.76
C GLU A 110 -1.44 -1.65 12.11
N VAL A 111 -1.51 -2.80 12.79
CA VAL A 111 -1.01 -4.08 12.28
C VAL A 111 -2.21 -4.95 11.96
N VAL A 112 -2.30 -5.41 10.71
CA VAL A 112 -3.34 -6.33 10.24
C VAL A 112 -2.68 -7.65 9.87
N ALA A 113 -3.18 -8.76 10.43
CA ALA A 113 -2.55 -10.06 10.25
C ALA A 113 -3.58 -11.19 10.15
N PRO A 114 -3.28 -12.30 9.44
CA PRO A 114 -4.06 -13.52 9.60
C PRO A 114 -3.91 -14.06 11.02
N SER A 115 -4.92 -14.80 11.53
CA SER A 115 -4.90 -15.34 12.89
C SER A 115 -3.77 -16.32 13.12
N VAL A 116 -3.29 -16.97 12.07
CA VAL A 116 -2.10 -17.84 12.07
C VAL A 116 -1.16 -17.32 10.97
N PRO A 117 -0.24 -16.40 11.29
CA PRO A 117 0.78 -15.97 10.34
C PRO A 117 1.74 -17.12 10.01
N PHE A 118 2.21 -17.17 8.78
CA PHE A 118 3.20 -18.14 8.36
C PHE A 118 4.34 -17.45 7.60
N GLY A 119 5.54 -17.57 8.11
CA GLY A 119 6.76 -17.02 7.54
C GLY A 119 7.33 -15.82 8.32
N PRO A 120 8.64 -15.60 8.12
CA PRO A 120 9.40 -14.58 8.85
C PRO A 120 9.32 -13.19 8.22
N HIS A 121 8.73 -13.07 7.03
CA HIS A 121 8.66 -11.81 6.28
C HIS A 121 7.62 -10.85 6.86
N ARG A 122 7.72 -9.58 6.49
CA ARG A 122 6.80 -8.50 6.90
C ARG A 122 6.42 -7.65 5.70
N VAL A 123 5.29 -6.98 5.80
CA VAL A 123 4.89 -5.96 4.84
C VAL A 123 4.76 -4.63 5.56
N LEU A 124 5.46 -3.61 5.08
CA LEU A 124 5.26 -2.21 5.41
C LEU A 124 4.35 -1.62 4.33
N TYR A 125 3.17 -1.15 4.70
CA TYR A 125 2.19 -0.61 3.75
C TYR A 125 1.97 0.88 3.98
N LEU A 126 2.20 1.68 2.95
CA LEU A 126 2.01 3.13 2.94
C LEU A 126 0.71 3.43 2.20
N HIS A 127 -0.29 3.94 2.91
CA HIS A 127 -1.63 4.15 2.35
C HIS A 127 -1.70 5.33 1.37
N GLY A 128 -2.67 5.29 0.45
CA GLY A 128 -2.98 6.37 -0.47
C GLY A 128 -3.81 7.50 0.17
N GLY A 129 -4.24 8.43 -0.66
CA GLY A 129 -5.07 9.57 -0.26
C GLY A 129 -4.47 10.94 -0.56
N GLY A 130 -3.64 11.04 -1.61
CA GLY A 130 -3.08 12.31 -2.09
C GLY A 130 -2.18 13.00 -1.08
N TYR A 131 -1.60 12.27 -0.12
CA TYR A 131 -0.83 12.76 1.03
C TYR A 131 -1.62 13.63 2.03
N LEU A 132 -2.93 13.85 1.80
CA LEU A 132 -3.80 14.71 2.60
C LEU A 132 -4.80 13.95 3.45
N VAL A 133 -5.22 12.81 2.98
CA VAL A 133 -6.25 11.96 3.59
C VAL A 133 -5.81 10.50 3.60
N GLY A 134 -6.70 9.60 4.01
CA GLY A 134 -6.35 8.18 4.16
C GLY A 134 -5.80 7.85 5.54
N SER A 135 -5.78 6.57 5.83
CA SER A 135 -5.32 5.97 7.09
C SER A 135 -5.31 4.45 6.96
N ALA A 136 -4.76 3.74 7.92
CA ALA A 136 -4.95 2.30 8.02
C ALA A 136 -6.44 1.93 8.10
N ALA A 137 -7.28 2.76 8.73
CA ALA A 137 -8.72 2.51 8.87
C ALA A 137 -9.45 2.53 7.54
N SER A 138 -9.15 3.48 6.66
CA SER A 138 -9.73 3.59 5.32
C SER A 138 -9.29 2.46 4.39
N HIS A 139 -8.11 1.87 4.62
CA HIS A 139 -7.52 0.82 3.79
C HIS A 139 -7.65 -0.60 4.36
N ARG A 140 -8.38 -0.78 5.47
CA ARG A 140 -8.51 -2.10 6.14
C ARG A 140 -8.88 -3.27 5.23
N PRO A 141 -9.83 -3.14 4.28
CA PRO A 141 -10.15 -4.26 3.39
C PRO A 141 -8.95 -4.71 2.56
N LEU A 142 -8.22 -3.75 1.98
CA LEU A 142 -6.99 -3.99 1.22
C LEU A 142 -5.90 -4.59 2.11
N LEU A 143 -5.64 -3.98 3.29
CA LEU A 143 -4.62 -4.47 4.24
C LEU A 143 -4.91 -5.90 4.67
N ALA A 144 -6.18 -6.23 4.94
CA ALA A 144 -6.59 -7.58 5.30
C ALA A 144 -6.43 -8.56 4.14
N GLY A 145 -6.84 -8.16 2.92
CA GLY A 145 -6.61 -8.94 1.70
C GLY A 145 -5.14 -9.27 1.51
N LEU A 146 -4.28 -8.25 1.59
CA LEU A 146 -2.84 -8.40 1.44
C LEU A 146 -2.22 -9.25 2.57
N ALA A 147 -2.66 -9.07 3.82
CA ALA A 147 -2.19 -9.88 4.96
C ALA A 147 -2.52 -11.36 4.79
N HIS A 148 -3.71 -11.69 4.30
CA HIS A 148 -4.10 -13.07 4.01
C HIS A 148 -3.35 -13.65 2.80
N ALA A 149 -3.14 -12.86 1.74
CA ALA A 149 -2.44 -13.29 0.54
C ALA A 149 -0.94 -13.52 0.80
N THR A 150 -0.30 -12.64 1.55
CA THR A 150 1.10 -12.81 1.97
C THR A 150 1.26 -13.83 3.09
N GLY A 151 0.22 -14.03 3.92
CA GLY A 151 0.27 -14.87 5.12
C GLY A 151 1.08 -14.26 6.27
N THR A 152 1.28 -12.94 6.27
CA THR A 152 2.13 -12.26 7.24
C THR A 152 1.47 -10.97 7.76
N PRO A 153 1.94 -10.42 8.90
CA PRO A 153 1.51 -9.11 9.34
C PRO A 153 1.82 -8.01 8.32
N VAL A 154 0.82 -7.18 8.04
CA VAL A 154 0.94 -5.92 7.30
C VAL A 154 0.94 -4.78 8.32
N HIS A 155 2.01 -4.01 8.32
CA HIS A 155 2.21 -2.85 9.19
C HIS A 155 1.85 -1.59 8.41
N ALA A 156 0.82 -0.88 8.83
CA ALA A 156 0.33 0.33 8.19
C ALA A 156 0.54 1.53 9.13
N PRO A 157 1.67 2.27 9.00
CA PRO A 157 1.91 3.47 9.80
C PRO A 157 0.94 4.59 9.40
N GLU A 158 0.44 5.31 10.40
CA GLU A 158 -0.31 6.55 10.26
C GLU A 158 0.69 7.70 10.09
N TYR A 159 1.32 7.77 8.94
CA TYR A 159 2.32 8.80 8.65
C TYR A 159 1.69 10.18 8.60
N ARG A 160 2.46 11.22 8.93
CA ARG A 160 2.01 12.62 8.96
C ARG A 160 1.57 13.10 7.60
N LEU A 161 0.41 13.76 7.56
CA LEU A 161 -0.27 14.19 6.33
C LEU A 161 -0.19 15.72 6.15
N ALA A 162 -0.16 16.16 4.91
CA ALA A 162 -0.39 17.52 4.52
C ALA A 162 -1.89 17.89 4.70
N PRO A 163 -2.24 19.19 4.75
CA PRO A 163 -1.32 20.34 4.74
C PRO A 163 -0.63 20.60 6.07
N GLU A 164 -1.03 19.92 7.18
CA GLU A 164 -0.48 20.16 8.50
C GLU A 164 1.02 19.82 8.56
N HIS A 165 1.42 18.78 7.81
CA HIS A 165 2.78 18.26 7.76
C HIS A 165 3.15 17.95 6.30
N PRO A 166 3.57 18.96 5.52
CA PRO A 166 3.97 18.74 4.14
C PRO A 166 5.27 17.93 4.04
N PHE A 167 5.68 17.62 2.80
CA PHE A 167 6.97 16.99 2.54
C PHE A 167 8.13 17.73 3.28
N PRO A 168 9.05 16.99 3.94
CA PRO A 168 9.24 15.54 3.88
C PRO A 168 8.62 14.73 5.03
N ALA A 169 7.70 15.29 5.82
CA ALA A 169 7.24 14.68 7.07
C ALA A 169 6.73 13.23 6.92
N GLY A 170 5.92 12.95 5.90
CA GLY A 170 5.44 11.58 5.63
C GLY A 170 6.57 10.62 5.25
N LEU A 171 7.59 11.10 4.53
CA LEU A 171 8.76 10.29 4.18
C LEU A 171 9.62 9.98 5.42
N GLU A 172 9.81 10.95 6.31
CA GLU A 172 10.53 10.74 7.58
C GLU A 172 9.83 9.68 8.44
N ASP A 173 8.50 9.69 8.48
CA ASP A 173 7.72 8.69 9.21
C ASP A 173 7.81 7.30 8.55
N ALA A 174 7.81 7.22 7.22
CA ALA A 174 8.02 5.97 6.49
C ALA A 174 9.42 5.38 6.76
N LEU A 175 10.46 6.23 6.78
CA LEU A 175 11.83 5.86 7.16
C LEU A 175 11.90 5.39 8.61
N ALA A 176 11.27 6.10 9.54
CA ALA A 176 11.24 5.71 10.95
C ALA A 176 10.58 4.34 11.14
N ALA A 177 9.48 4.06 10.43
CA ALA A 177 8.81 2.77 10.45
C ALA A 177 9.68 1.65 9.83
N TRP A 178 10.37 1.91 8.72
CA TRP A 178 11.34 1.01 8.12
C TRP A 178 12.46 0.65 9.09
N HIS A 179 13.13 1.65 9.66
CA HIS A 179 14.22 1.44 10.60
C HIS A 179 13.77 0.68 11.85
N ALA A 180 12.53 0.91 12.33
CA ALA A 180 11.98 0.18 13.47
C ALA A 180 11.78 -1.31 13.16
N LEU A 181 11.32 -1.67 11.96
CA LEU A 181 11.24 -3.07 11.53
C LEU A 181 12.63 -3.70 11.44
N ARG A 182 13.61 -2.99 10.88
CA ARG A 182 15.00 -3.44 10.82
C ARG A 182 15.59 -3.63 12.23
N ALA A 183 15.38 -2.69 13.14
CA ALA A 183 15.82 -2.77 14.53
C ALA A 183 15.14 -3.89 15.33
N ALA A 184 13.91 -4.27 14.95
CA ALA A 184 13.22 -5.43 15.51
C ALA A 184 13.77 -6.78 15.02
N GLY A 185 14.82 -6.76 14.18
CA GLY A 185 15.51 -7.96 13.70
C GLY A 185 14.97 -8.52 12.39
N HIS A 186 14.11 -7.78 11.67
CA HIS A 186 13.67 -8.20 10.34
C HIS A 186 14.73 -7.77 9.29
N PRO A 187 15.40 -8.70 8.60
CA PRO A 187 16.35 -8.36 7.55
C PRO A 187 15.64 -7.72 6.35
N ALA A 188 16.33 -6.82 5.63
CA ALA A 188 15.74 -6.01 4.56
C ALA A 188 15.09 -6.88 3.47
N GLU A 189 15.77 -7.95 3.07
CA GLU A 189 15.29 -8.91 2.08
C GLU A 189 14.02 -9.68 2.52
N ARG A 190 13.68 -9.61 3.82
CA ARG A 190 12.46 -10.21 4.39
C ARG A 190 11.34 -9.18 4.62
N ILE A 191 11.54 -7.95 4.22
CA ILE A 191 10.52 -6.90 4.29
C ILE A 191 10.10 -6.55 2.86
N ALA A 192 8.80 -6.65 2.57
CA ALA A 192 8.21 -6.03 1.40
C ALA A 192 7.69 -4.64 1.78
N VAL A 193 7.86 -3.67 0.88
CA VAL A 193 7.21 -2.35 1.02
C VAL A 193 6.15 -2.22 -0.07
N ALA A 194 4.95 -1.80 0.31
CA ALA A 194 3.87 -1.62 -0.65
C ALA A 194 3.09 -0.34 -0.36
N GLY A 195 2.40 0.17 -1.38
CA GLY A 195 1.54 1.33 -1.23
C GLY A 195 0.66 1.56 -2.46
N ASP A 196 -0.39 2.32 -2.25
CA ASP A 196 -1.32 2.72 -3.31
C ASP A 196 -1.32 4.22 -3.54
N SER A 197 -1.54 4.66 -4.78
CA SER A 197 -1.68 6.08 -5.12
C SER A 197 -0.50 6.92 -4.59
N ALA A 198 -0.75 7.95 -3.79
CA ALA A 198 0.26 8.73 -3.09
C ALA A 198 1.17 7.87 -2.18
N GLY A 199 0.64 6.78 -1.60
CA GLY A 199 1.43 5.81 -0.84
C GLY A 199 2.38 5.01 -1.73
N GLY A 200 2.02 4.78 -2.99
CA GLY A 200 2.92 4.25 -4.02
C GLY A 200 4.07 5.22 -4.34
N GLY A 201 3.75 6.51 -4.47
CA GLY A 201 4.75 7.57 -4.60
C GLY A 201 5.68 7.64 -3.37
N LEU A 202 5.10 7.56 -2.15
CA LEU A 202 5.86 7.53 -0.91
C LEU A 202 6.74 6.28 -0.79
N THR A 203 6.27 5.14 -1.30
CA THR A 203 7.07 3.90 -1.40
C THR A 203 8.30 4.11 -2.29
N MET A 204 8.13 4.70 -3.47
CA MET A 204 9.26 5.01 -4.35
C MET A 204 10.21 6.05 -3.73
N ALA A 205 9.67 7.07 -3.06
CA ALA A 205 10.46 8.05 -2.32
C ALA A 205 11.32 7.39 -1.21
N LEU A 206 10.74 6.46 -0.46
CA LEU A 206 11.47 5.66 0.54
C LEU A 206 12.62 4.87 -0.09
N LEU A 207 12.40 4.18 -1.21
CA LEU A 207 13.45 3.43 -1.90
C LEU A 207 14.60 4.33 -2.36
N LEU A 208 14.28 5.47 -2.96
CA LEU A 208 15.27 6.43 -3.44
C LEU A 208 16.11 7.00 -2.29
N ARG A 209 15.46 7.27 -1.16
CA ARG A 209 16.14 7.77 0.04
C ARG A 209 17.04 6.71 0.66
N LEU A 210 16.58 5.49 0.88
CA LEU A 210 17.39 4.38 1.40
C LEU A 210 18.62 4.15 0.52
N ARG A 211 18.45 4.17 -0.80
CA ARG A 211 19.56 4.02 -1.73
C ARG A 211 20.56 5.19 -1.65
N ALA A 212 20.07 6.42 -1.56
CA ALA A 212 20.91 7.61 -1.43
C ALA A 212 21.73 7.60 -0.13
N ASP A 213 21.15 7.05 0.93
CA ASP A 213 21.80 6.90 2.24
C ASP A 213 22.70 5.64 2.31
N GLY A 214 22.76 4.81 1.24
CA GLY A 214 23.57 3.60 1.17
C GLY A 214 23.05 2.46 2.04
N GLU A 215 21.74 2.45 2.32
CA GLU A 215 21.08 1.44 3.12
C GLU A 215 20.57 0.25 2.27
N ASP A 216 20.36 -0.90 2.94
CA ASP A 216 19.74 -2.06 2.32
C ASP A 216 18.31 -1.73 1.85
N LEU A 217 17.97 -2.20 0.65
CA LEU A 217 16.63 -2.07 0.09
C LEU A 217 15.73 -3.25 0.49
N PRO A 218 14.39 -3.09 0.47
CA PRO A 218 13.46 -4.19 0.75
C PRO A 218 13.60 -5.34 -0.25
N GLY A 219 13.15 -6.54 0.15
CA GLY A 219 13.20 -7.73 -0.70
C GLY A 219 12.21 -7.68 -1.88
N SER A 220 11.15 -6.89 -1.79
CA SER A 220 10.12 -6.77 -2.82
C SER A 220 9.30 -5.49 -2.65
N VAL A 221 8.71 -5.01 -3.74
CA VAL A 221 7.92 -3.77 -3.76
C VAL A 221 6.58 -3.98 -4.47
N GLY A 222 5.50 -3.57 -3.81
CA GLY A 222 4.14 -3.60 -4.36
C GLY A 222 3.58 -2.19 -4.57
N LEU A 223 3.17 -1.87 -5.79
CA LEU A 223 2.62 -0.57 -6.15
C LEU A 223 1.24 -0.73 -6.76
N VAL A 224 0.25 -0.08 -6.17
CA VAL A 224 -1.13 -0.08 -6.65
C VAL A 224 -1.47 1.32 -7.14
N SER A 225 -1.76 1.47 -8.44
CA SER A 225 -2.14 2.75 -9.02
C SER A 225 -1.23 3.91 -8.56
N PRO A 226 0.12 3.79 -8.61
CA PRO A 226 1.03 4.73 -7.96
C PRO A 226 0.96 6.13 -8.58
N TRP A 227 0.92 7.18 -7.74
CA TRP A 227 1.03 8.56 -8.18
C TRP A 227 2.49 9.00 -8.12
N LEU A 228 3.13 9.11 -9.27
CA LEU A 228 4.58 9.32 -9.42
C LEU A 228 4.93 10.64 -10.08
N ASP A 229 4.01 11.24 -10.85
CA ASP A 229 4.16 12.58 -11.42
C ASP A 229 3.29 13.59 -10.65
N LEU A 230 3.89 14.26 -9.67
CA LEU A 230 3.23 15.34 -8.94
C LEU A 230 2.99 16.59 -9.82
N GLY A 231 3.60 16.66 -11.01
CA GLY A 231 3.31 17.68 -12.02
C GLY A 231 1.98 17.45 -12.73
N CYS A 232 1.42 16.25 -12.64
CA CYS A 232 0.15 15.86 -13.28
C CYS A 232 0.15 16.12 -14.79
N THR A 233 1.24 15.76 -15.47
CA THR A 233 1.48 16.12 -16.88
C THR A 233 1.08 15.01 -17.86
N ALA A 234 0.74 13.81 -17.36
CA ALA A 234 0.44 12.64 -18.17
C ALA A 234 -0.84 12.79 -18.99
N ASP A 235 -0.86 12.24 -20.21
CA ASP A 235 -2.02 12.30 -21.12
C ASP A 235 -3.26 11.62 -20.52
N ALA A 236 -3.09 10.57 -19.72
CA ALA A 236 -4.18 9.88 -19.03
C ALA A 236 -5.02 10.81 -18.15
N MET A 237 -4.44 11.87 -17.60
CA MET A 237 -5.16 12.89 -16.82
C MET A 237 -6.35 13.49 -17.60
N THR A 238 -6.21 13.63 -18.91
CA THR A 238 -7.29 14.11 -19.78
C THR A 238 -8.06 12.96 -20.42
N ARG A 239 -7.35 11.97 -20.94
CA ARG A 239 -7.92 10.82 -21.65
C ARG A 239 -8.89 10.02 -20.81
N ASN A 240 -8.57 9.80 -19.53
CA ASN A 240 -9.32 8.96 -18.61
C ASN A 240 -10.19 9.76 -17.61
N ALA A 241 -10.26 11.07 -17.70
CA ALA A 241 -11.01 11.93 -16.78
C ALA A 241 -12.49 11.52 -16.58
N ALA A 242 -13.14 11.03 -17.63
CA ALA A 242 -14.53 10.60 -17.57
C ALA A 242 -14.70 9.13 -17.12
N SER A 243 -13.70 8.28 -17.36
CA SER A 243 -13.73 6.85 -17.04
C SER A 243 -13.32 6.55 -15.61
N ASP A 244 -12.42 7.32 -15.02
CA ASP A 244 -12.03 7.14 -13.62
C ASP A 244 -13.24 7.35 -12.70
N ALA A 245 -13.50 6.38 -11.83
CA ALA A 245 -14.61 6.46 -10.90
C ALA A 245 -14.26 7.11 -9.57
N MET A 246 -12.96 7.24 -9.28
CA MET A 246 -12.47 7.68 -7.97
C MET A 246 -11.89 9.10 -8.01
N LEU A 247 -11.10 9.42 -9.02
CA LEU A 247 -10.37 10.68 -9.10
C LEU A 247 -10.93 11.62 -10.16
N ASP A 248 -10.86 12.91 -9.84
CA ASP A 248 -11.02 13.99 -10.80
C ASP A 248 -9.64 14.65 -11.01
N PRO A 249 -9.19 14.84 -12.26
CA PRO A 249 -7.87 15.40 -12.55
C PRO A 249 -7.64 16.78 -11.94
N SER A 250 -8.69 17.56 -11.68
CA SER A 250 -8.59 18.89 -11.07
C SER A 250 -8.14 18.87 -9.60
N TRP A 251 -8.24 17.72 -8.92
CA TRP A 251 -7.90 17.62 -7.48
C TRP A 251 -6.41 17.41 -7.23
N LEU A 252 -5.71 16.71 -8.11
CA LEU A 252 -4.32 16.31 -7.90
C LEU A 252 -3.35 17.50 -7.85
N PRO A 253 -3.45 18.54 -8.72
CA PRO A 253 -2.57 19.71 -8.61
C PRO A 253 -2.67 20.43 -7.27
N SER A 254 -3.90 20.54 -6.69
CA SER A 254 -4.08 21.12 -5.36
C SER A 254 -3.44 20.26 -4.28
N ALA A 255 -3.60 18.94 -4.36
CA ALA A 255 -2.99 18.01 -3.42
C ALA A 255 -1.45 18.05 -3.51
N ALA A 256 -0.89 18.14 -4.71
CA ALA A 256 0.55 18.29 -4.92
C ALA A 256 1.07 19.60 -4.32
N ALA A 257 0.34 20.71 -4.47
CA ALA A 257 0.72 22.01 -3.90
C ALA A 257 0.68 22.00 -2.37
N ASP A 258 -0.31 21.36 -1.77
CA ASP A 258 -0.40 21.19 -0.31
C ASP A 258 0.70 20.28 0.25
N TYR A 259 1.05 19.22 -0.49
CA TYR A 259 2.09 18.27 -0.08
C TYR A 259 3.50 18.83 -0.26
N ALA A 260 3.77 19.51 -1.38
CA ALA A 260 5.09 20.06 -1.73
C ALA A 260 5.03 21.59 -1.96
N PRO A 261 4.76 22.40 -0.92
CA PRO A 261 4.60 23.86 -1.06
C PRO A 261 5.90 24.56 -1.53
N GLY A 262 7.04 23.90 -1.38
CA GLY A 262 8.33 24.35 -1.93
C GLY A 262 8.56 23.99 -3.39
N GLY A 263 7.57 23.38 -4.06
CA GLY A 263 7.68 22.86 -5.42
C GLY A 263 8.23 21.42 -5.48
N VAL A 264 8.06 20.79 -6.64
CA VAL A 264 8.47 19.41 -6.91
C VAL A 264 9.95 19.39 -7.32
N VAL A 265 10.86 19.69 -6.41
CA VAL A 265 12.31 19.83 -6.70
C VAL A 265 13.15 18.70 -6.11
N ALA A 266 12.75 18.11 -4.99
CA ALA A 266 13.49 17.02 -4.36
C ALA A 266 13.43 15.74 -5.23
N PRO A 267 14.52 14.94 -5.31
CA PRO A 267 14.54 13.69 -6.09
C PRO A 267 13.43 12.71 -5.65
N GLU A 268 13.12 12.65 -4.37
CA GLU A 268 12.08 11.79 -3.80
C GLU A 268 10.67 12.16 -4.28
N LEU A 269 10.46 13.39 -4.74
CA LEU A 269 9.18 13.85 -5.34
C LEU A 269 9.09 13.58 -6.84
N ARG A 270 10.15 13.07 -7.45
CA ARG A 270 10.29 12.85 -8.89
C ARG A 270 10.80 11.44 -9.22
N PRO A 271 10.16 10.40 -8.71
CA PRO A 271 10.66 9.03 -8.86
C PRO A 271 10.77 8.59 -10.33
N LEU A 272 9.95 9.15 -11.22
CA LEU A 272 10.04 8.87 -12.65
C LEU A 272 11.32 9.46 -13.32
N ASP A 273 11.95 10.47 -12.73
CA ASP A 273 13.21 11.04 -13.26
C ASP A 273 14.45 10.35 -12.68
N ALA A 274 14.29 9.53 -11.66
CA ALA A 274 15.40 8.86 -10.98
C ALA A 274 16.04 7.75 -11.83
N ASP A 275 17.27 7.38 -11.49
CA ASP A 275 17.85 6.11 -11.90
C ASP A 275 17.11 4.96 -11.23
N LEU A 276 16.52 4.05 -12.00
CA LEU A 276 15.75 2.91 -11.51
C LEU A 276 16.56 1.60 -11.53
N SER A 277 17.87 1.67 -11.83
CA SER A 277 18.74 0.48 -11.79
C SER A 277 18.91 -0.04 -10.36
N GLY A 278 19.03 -1.35 -10.21
CA GLY A 278 19.31 -2.00 -8.93
C GLY A 278 18.17 -1.92 -7.90
N LEU A 279 16.97 -1.49 -8.30
CA LEU A 279 15.80 -1.56 -7.43
C LEU A 279 15.38 -3.02 -7.20
N PRO A 280 14.72 -3.31 -6.06
CA PRO A 280 14.10 -4.62 -5.81
C PRO A 280 13.08 -4.99 -6.89
N PRO A 281 12.65 -6.27 -6.97
CA PRO A 281 11.52 -6.65 -7.81
C PRO A 281 10.30 -5.75 -7.55
N LEU A 282 9.73 -5.19 -8.63
CA LEU A 282 8.55 -4.33 -8.60
C LEU A 282 7.34 -5.10 -9.09
N HIS A 283 6.26 -5.11 -8.30
CA HIS A 283 4.95 -5.64 -8.68
C HIS A 283 3.98 -4.48 -8.76
N VAL A 284 3.60 -4.11 -9.98
CA VAL A 284 2.77 -2.93 -10.26
C VAL A 284 1.39 -3.38 -10.68
N VAL A 285 0.35 -2.77 -10.11
CA VAL A 285 -1.05 -2.95 -10.48
C VAL A 285 -1.64 -1.59 -10.83
N ALA A 286 -2.33 -1.49 -11.96
CA ALA A 286 -3.06 -0.28 -12.35
C ALA A 286 -4.36 -0.64 -13.08
N GLY A 287 -5.35 0.24 -13.01
CA GLY A 287 -6.58 0.13 -13.80
C GLY A 287 -6.42 0.81 -15.16
N SER A 288 -7.02 0.26 -16.23
CA SER A 288 -6.94 0.87 -17.56
C SER A 288 -7.67 2.22 -17.65
N ASP A 289 -8.69 2.41 -16.81
CA ASP A 289 -9.59 3.57 -16.80
C ASP A 289 -9.14 4.69 -15.87
N GLU A 290 -8.04 4.51 -15.11
CA GLU A 290 -7.57 5.52 -14.16
C GLU A 290 -6.76 6.63 -14.80
N ILE A 291 -6.81 7.83 -14.21
CA ILE A 291 -6.06 8.99 -14.69
C ILE A 291 -4.55 8.91 -14.41
N LEU A 292 -4.10 8.00 -13.55
CA LEU A 292 -2.69 7.79 -13.21
C LEU A 292 -2.06 6.57 -13.91
N VAL A 293 -2.75 5.96 -14.87
CA VAL A 293 -2.23 4.76 -15.55
C VAL A 293 -0.91 5.00 -16.26
N ASP A 294 -0.71 6.18 -16.84
CA ASP A 294 0.52 6.54 -17.55
C ASP A 294 1.73 6.67 -16.61
N ASP A 295 1.52 6.99 -15.32
CA ASP A 295 2.58 6.96 -14.31
C ASP A 295 3.09 5.53 -14.10
N ALA A 296 2.16 4.57 -13.98
CA ALA A 296 2.48 3.16 -13.85
C ALA A 296 3.16 2.62 -15.13
N ASP A 297 2.61 2.92 -16.31
CA ASP A 297 3.18 2.53 -17.61
C ASP A 297 4.61 3.05 -17.76
N THR A 298 4.86 4.33 -17.44
CA THR A 298 6.17 4.97 -17.51
C THR A 298 7.17 4.34 -16.52
N LEU A 299 6.75 4.10 -15.28
CA LEU A 299 7.59 3.43 -14.29
C LEU A 299 8.02 2.05 -14.79
N VAL A 300 7.07 1.26 -15.29
CA VAL A 300 7.31 -0.10 -15.77
C VAL A 300 8.28 -0.11 -16.95
N GLU A 301 8.07 0.76 -17.93
CA GLU A 301 8.96 0.90 -19.09
C GLU A 301 10.38 1.26 -18.64
N ARG A 302 10.53 2.30 -17.82
CA ARG A 302 11.83 2.78 -17.38
C ARG A 302 12.56 1.79 -16.48
N ALA A 303 11.86 1.13 -15.56
CA ALA A 303 12.46 0.14 -14.67
C ALA A 303 12.95 -1.09 -15.45
N ARG A 304 12.18 -1.57 -16.44
CA ARG A 304 12.62 -2.64 -17.35
C ARG A 304 13.81 -2.23 -18.19
N ALA A 305 13.80 -1.02 -18.74
CA ALA A 305 14.93 -0.47 -19.51
C ALA A 305 16.21 -0.37 -18.67
N ALA A 306 16.08 -0.12 -17.37
CA ALA A 306 17.19 -0.12 -16.40
C ALA A 306 17.63 -1.53 -15.96
N GLY A 307 17.07 -2.61 -16.52
CA GLY A 307 17.39 -4.00 -16.19
C GLY A 307 16.68 -4.52 -14.94
N GLY A 308 15.68 -3.82 -14.43
CA GLY A 308 14.89 -4.21 -13.26
C GLY A 308 13.92 -5.37 -13.53
N THR A 309 13.63 -6.14 -12.49
CA THR A 309 12.58 -7.17 -12.52
C THR A 309 11.23 -6.50 -12.25
N VAL A 310 10.33 -6.51 -13.24
CA VAL A 310 9.02 -5.84 -13.11
C VAL A 310 7.91 -6.76 -13.61
N GLU A 311 6.99 -7.09 -12.70
CA GLU A 311 5.68 -7.65 -13.02
C GLU A 311 4.64 -6.55 -13.06
N TYR A 312 3.80 -6.52 -14.11
CA TYR A 312 2.79 -5.48 -14.28
C TYR A 312 1.44 -6.06 -14.63
N GLN A 313 0.44 -5.73 -13.84
CA GLN A 313 -0.95 -6.07 -14.08
C GLN A 313 -1.75 -4.80 -14.38
N ARG A 314 -1.97 -4.52 -15.65
CA ARG A 314 -2.93 -3.50 -16.10
C ARG A 314 -4.29 -4.15 -16.26
N VAL A 315 -5.22 -3.80 -15.38
CA VAL A 315 -6.52 -4.46 -15.29
C VAL A 315 -7.56 -3.68 -16.08
N GLU A 316 -8.10 -4.32 -17.12
CA GLU A 316 -9.02 -3.68 -18.04
C GLU A 316 -10.34 -3.28 -17.36
N GLY A 317 -10.82 -2.06 -17.67
CA GLY A 317 -12.07 -1.52 -17.14
C GLY A 317 -12.02 -1.19 -15.64
N MET A 318 -10.85 -1.15 -15.00
CA MET A 318 -10.74 -0.76 -13.60
C MET A 318 -10.27 0.69 -13.47
N TRP A 319 -10.70 1.35 -12.40
CA TRP A 319 -10.40 2.73 -12.06
C TRP A 319 -9.34 2.82 -10.97
N HIS A 320 -8.94 4.03 -10.62
CA HIS A 320 -7.89 4.31 -9.64
C HIS A 320 -8.10 3.57 -8.32
N ALA A 321 -7.04 2.95 -7.81
CA ALA A 321 -6.97 2.26 -6.53
C ALA A 321 -8.14 1.29 -6.26
N PHE A 322 -8.70 0.65 -7.32
CA PHE A 322 -9.79 -0.31 -7.19
C PHE A 322 -9.53 -1.45 -6.19
N PRO A 323 -8.27 -1.88 -5.91
CA PRO A 323 -7.99 -2.88 -4.88
C PRO A 323 -8.37 -2.48 -3.45
N THR A 324 -8.62 -1.19 -3.18
CA THR A 324 -9.16 -0.72 -1.90
C THR A 324 -10.58 -1.26 -1.64
N LEU A 325 -11.27 -1.70 -2.71
CA LEU A 325 -12.58 -2.36 -2.66
C LEU A 325 -12.50 -3.87 -2.44
N ALA A 326 -11.38 -4.38 -1.93
CA ALA A 326 -11.26 -5.79 -1.53
C ALA A 326 -12.50 -6.24 -0.75
N ARG A 327 -12.96 -7.47 -0.96
CA ARG A 327 -14.19 -8.06 -0.43
C ARG A 327 -15.48 -7.64 -1.15
N LEU A 328 -15.49 -6.51 -1.83
CA LEU A 328 -16.66 -6.00 -2.57
C LEU A 328 -16.52 -6.19 -4.07
N LEU A 329 -15.29 -6.24 -4.58
CA LEU A 329 -14.95 -6.36 -5.99
C LEU A 329 -14.07 -7.60 -6.19
N ALA A 330 -14.46 -8.50 -7.11
CA ALA A 330 -13.74 -9.75 -7.35
C ALA A 330 -12.34 -9.48 -7.92
N GLU A 331 -12.24 -8.55 -8.85
CA GLU A 331 -10.97 -8.14 -9.47
C GLU A 331 -9.98 -7.58 -8.44
N ALA A 332 -10.50 -6.92 -7.38
CA ALA A 332 -9.66 -6.44 -6.28
C ALA A 332 -9.07 -7.60 -5.46
N ASP A 333 -9.89 -8.60 -5.11
CA ASP A 333 -9.42 -9.78 -4.38
C ASP A 333 -8.43 -10.59 -5.23
N ASP A 334 -8.66 -10.72 -6.53
CA ASP A 334 -7.78 -11.46 -7.45
C ASP A 334 -6.40 -10.80 -7.56
N VAL A 335 -6.33 -9.48 -7.79
CA VAL A 335 -5.03 -8.79 -7.89
C VAL A 335 -4.28 -8.75 -6.58
N LEU A 336 -4.98 -8.62 -5.44
CA LEU A 336 -4.33 -8.68 -4.13
C LEU A 336 -3.80 -10.08 -3.82
N GLY A 337 -4.50 -11.12 -4.28
CA GLY A 337 -4.03 -12.50 -4.20
C GLY A 337 -2.71 -12.70 -4.95
N HIS A 338 -2.63 -12.23 -6.19
CA HIS A 338 -1.41 -12.29 -7.01
C HIS A 338 -0.28 -11.43 -6.43
N LEU A 339 -0.58 -10.17 -6.11
CA LEU A 339 0.40 -9.25 -5.51
C LEU A 339 1.00 -9.83 -4.22
N GLY A 340 0.15 -10.31 -3.31
CA GLY A 340 0.61 -10.89 -2.06
C GLY A 340 1.44 -12.16 -2.24
N ALA A 341 1.08 -13.02 -3.21
CA ALA A 341 1.86 -14.21 -3.54
C ALA A 341 3.26 -13.83 -4.08
N ALA A 342 3.34 -12.82 -4.94
CA ALA A 342 4.58 -12.34 -5.53
C ALA A 342 5.50 -11.70 -4.46
N LEU A 343 4.99 -10.78 -3.64
CA LEU A 343 5.72 -10.16 -2.53
C LEU A 343 6.29 -11.22 -1.56
N ARG A 344 5.47 -12.23 -1.24
CA ARG A 344 5.89 -13.35 -0.41
C ARG A 344 7.01 -14.16 -1.06
N ALA A 345 6.87 -14.50 -2.35
CA ALA A 345 7.84 -15.33 -3.05
C ALA A 345 9.23 -14.68 -3.07
N ASP A 346 9.30 -13.36 -3.30
CA ASP A 346 10.55 -12.62 -3.31
C ASP A 346 11.18 -12.55 -1.91
N CYS A 347 10.39 -12.24 -0.87
CA CYS A 347 10.89 -12.16 0.50
C CYS A 347 11.25 -13.53 1.13
N LEU A 348 10.95 -14.64 0.47
CA LEU A 348 11.31 -15.98 0.95
C LEU A 348 12.47 -16.62 0.17
N ARG A 349 12.97 -15.96 -0.86
CA ARG A 349 14.22 -16.35 -1.56
C ARG A 349 15.43 -16.04 -0.69
#